data_81708c3f866c33992f936f582900c697
#
_entry.id   81708c3f866c33992f936f582900c697
#
_cell.length_a   1.000
_cell.length_b   1.000
_cell.length_c   1.000
_cell.angle_alpha   90.00
_cell.angle_beta   90.00
_cell.angle_gamma   90.00
#
_symmetry.space_group_name_H-M   'P 1'
#
loop_
_entity.id
_entity.type
_entity.pdbx_description
1 polymer ?
#
loop_
_entity_poly.entity_id
_entity_poly.type
_entity_poly.pdbx_seq_one_letter_code
_entity_poly.pdbx_strand_id
1 'polypeptide(L)'
;MRHFLLLLAAMLLTCCSSDSEVKAETNTNMGKTLVVYYSYTGNCKAIVNSLASQMTADQLEIQPAEKGLKYEANNYALGTQLLNAIKANPNDASCYPAIDPVTVSLDDYQNVIIVTPLWWSQMAAIMQTFLFQNSAKLAGKTVAMIVSSHSSGISGVVADAQRLLPNVTWAGDALWINASNHSNRASLIQNWLPTQNFKTSSDMTHKLYLTIGGVTKTATMVSNSSTEALVAQLQQGNITYEAHDYGNFEKVGALGYTFPENNEQINTVPGDLILYQGSNLCIYYDTNSWNFTRIGKLDNMTQADIKTWVNAGGDNISVTLSISQPTGISQVKSDEINSKAYTLQGTLAQAGQKGIVIQDGKKIVR
;
A
#
# COMPACT_ATOMS: atom_id res chain seq x y z
N MET A 1 -90.87 -3.02 7.23
CA MET A 1 -90.41 -1.78 6.59
C MET A 1 -89.02 -1.44 7.03
N ARG A 2 -88.14 -1.20 6.07
CA ARG A 2 -86.74 -0.76 6.14
C ARG A 2 -85.69 -1.81 6.51
N HIS A 3 -85.12 -2.32 5.45
CA HIS A 3 -83.88 -3.10 5.41
C HIS A 3 -82.67 -2.21 5.78
N PHE A 4 -81.79 -2.71 6.64
CA PHE A 4 -80.50 -2.10 6.84
C PHE A 4 -79.45 -3.12 6.35
N LEU A 5 -78.83 -2.76 5.23
CA LEU A 5 -77.77 -3.47 4.57
C LEU A 5 -76.46 -3.19 5.32
N LEU A 6 -75.82 -4.18 5.93
CA LEU A 6 -74.49 -4.09 6.46
C LEU A 6 -73.48 -4.51 5.39
N LEU A 7 -72.75 -3.54 4.86
CA LEU A 7 -71.59 -3.77 4.01
C LEU A 7 -70.40 -4.14 4.91
N LEU A 8 -69.91 -5.38 4.80
CA LEU A 8 -68.69 -5.87 5.39
C LEU A 8 -67.52 -5.52 4.43
N ALA A 9 -66.77 -4.49 4.72
CA ALA A 9 -65.53 -4.18 4.01
C ALA A 9 -64.41 -5.09 4.49
N ALA A 10 -64.02 -6.07 3.72
CA ALA A 10 -62.83 -6.86 3.97
C ALA A 10 -61.59 -6.03 3.62
N MET A 11 -60.85 -5.60 4.60
CA MET A 11 -59.51 -4.96 4.49
C MET A 11 -58.47 -6.07 4.27
N LEU A 12 -58.07 -6.28 3.03
CA LEU A 12 -56.87 -7.07 2.68
C LEU A 12 -55.63 -6.29 3.15
N LEU A 13 -55.06 -6.71 4.27
CA LEU A 13 -53.69 -6.33 4.65
C LEU A 13 -52.72 -7.10 3.73
N THR A 14 -52.27 -6.44 2.65
CA THR A 14 -51.06 -6.85 1.93
C THR A 14 -49.86 -6.52 2.82
N CYS A 15 -49.33 -7.55 3.50
CA CYS A 15 -48.03 -7.51 4.11
C CYS A 15 -46.98 -7.48 2.99
N CYS A 16 -46.54 -6.28 2.58
CA CYS A 16 -45.27 -6.14 1.87
C CYS A 16 -44.16 -6.41 2.87
N SER A 17 -43.65 -7.64 2.88
CA SER A 17 -42.33 -7.91 3.40
C SER A 17 -41.33 -7.25 2.43
N SER A 18 -40.89 -6.05 2.77
CA SER A 18 -39.68 -5.50 2.19
C SER A 18 -38.52 -6.34 2.78
N ASP A 19 -38.06 -7.32 2.01
CA ASP A 19 -36.72 -7.83 2.16
C ASP A 19 -35.76 -6.66 1.91
N SER A 20 -35.44 -5.92 2.97
CA SER A 20 -34.26 -5.09 2.99
C SER A 20 -33.08 -6.05 2.96
N GLU A 21 -32.53 -6.31 1.77
CA GLU A 21 -31.15 -6.76 1.67
C GLU A 21 -30.30 -5.80 2.50
N VAL A 22 -29.90 -6.26 3.67
CA VAL A 22 -28.80 -5.64 4.43
C VAL A 22 -27.56 -5.85 3.56
N LYS A 23 -27.33 -4.93 2.63
CA LYS A 23 -26.00 -4.77 2.04
C LYS A 23 -25.09 -4.54 3.24
N ALA A 24 -24.21 -5.51 3.51
CA ALA A 24 -23.11 -5.32 4.43
C ALA A 24 -22.46 -3.98 4.02
N GLU A 25 -22.44 -3.02 4.95
CA GLU A 25 -21.67 -1.79 4.75
C GLU A 25 -20.24 -2.24 4.45
N THR A 26 -19.86 -2.15 3.19
CA THR A 26 -18.46 -2.37 2.79
C THR A 26 -17.66 -1.38 3.61
N ASN A 27 -16.74 -1.89 4.41
CA ASN A 27 -15.92 -1.13 5.34
C ASN A 27 -15.03 -0.17 4.51
N THR A 28 -15.62 0.95 4.08
CA THR A 28 -15.03 1.93 3.14
C THR A 28 -13.85 2.66 3.75
N ASN A 29 -13.56 2.42 5.02
CA ASN A 29 -12.48 3.10 5.75
C ASN A 29 -11.26 2.21 6.04
N MET A 30 -11.24 0.97 5.54
CA MET A 30 -10.08 0.08 5.72
C MET A 30 -8.97 0.50 4.76
N GLY A 31 -7.73 0.62 5.26
CA GLY A 31 -6.56 0.88 4.46
C GLY A 31 -6.34 -0.19 3.37
N LYS A 32 -5.62 0.16 2.32
CA LYS A 32 -5.39 -0.73 1.17
C LYS A 32 -4.89 -2.09 1.65
N THR A 33 -5.63 -3.14 1.31
CA THR A 33 -5.46 -4.48 1.86
C THR A 33 -5.12 -5.47 0.74
N LEU A 34 -4.13 -6.34 0.99
CA LEU A 34 -3.77 -7.46 0.14
C LEU A 34 -4.10 -8.78 0.83
N VAL A 35 -4.83 -9.65 0.15
CA VAL A 35 -5.01 -11.04 0.55
C VAL A 35 -3.97 -11.89 -0.17
N VAL A 36 -3.00 -12.43 0.58
CA VAL A 36 -1.99 -13.33 0.07
C VAL A 36 -2.38 -14.76 0.46
N TYR A 37 -2.43 -15.66 -0.52
CA TYR A 37 -2.85 -17.02 -0.22
C TYR A 37 -2.11 -18.09 -1.04
N TYR A 38 -2.04 -19.28 -0.45
CA TYR A 38 -1.64 -20.49 -1.14
C TYR A 38 -2.75 -21.54 -1.00
N SER A 39 -3.12 -22.19 -2.10
CA SER A 39 -4.22 -23.16 -2.10
C SER A 39 -3.89 -24.39 -2.95
N TYR A 40 -3.54 -25.50 -2.30
CA TYR A 40 -3.25 -26.76 -2.99
C TYR A 40 -4.52 -27.53 -3.37
N THR A 41 -5.45 -27.69 -2.41
CA THR A 41 -6.68 -28.45 -2.57
C THR A 41 -7.91 -27.62 -2.92
N GLY A 42 -7.76 -26.31 -3.12
CA GLY A 42 -8.85 -25.38 -3.39
C GLY A 42 -9.53 -24.78 -2.15
N ASN A 43 -9.29 -25.32 -0.95
CA ASN A 43 -9.95 -24.85 0.27
C ASN A 43 -9.62 -23.40 0.62
N CYS A 44 -8.33 -23.01 0.57
CA CYS A 44 -7.94 -21.63 0.82
C CYS A 44 -8.49 -20.68 -0.24
N LYS A 45 -8.53 -21.08 -1.52
CA LYS A 45 -9.16 -20.31 -2.58
C LYS A 45 -10.65 -20.08 -2.32
N ALA A 46 -11.37 -21.09 -1.86
CA ALA A 46 -12.79 -20.96 -1.47
C ALA A 46 -12.98 -19.99 -0.30
N ILE A 47 -12.04 -19.96 0.67
CA ILE A 47 -12.02 -19.00 1.77
C ILE A 47 -11.79 -17.58 1.24
N VAL A 48 -10.81 -17.39 0.35
CA VAL A 48 -10.52 -16.08 -0.28
C VAL A 48 -11.71 -15.56 -1.08
N ASN A 49 -12.40 -16.43 -1.84
CA ASN A 49 -13.61 -16.04 -2.54
C ASN A 49 -14.72 -15.56 -1.58
N SER A 50 -14.88 -16.24 -0.44
CA SER A 50 -15.83 -15.81 0.59
C SER A 50 -15.42 -14.49 1.28
N LEU A 51 -14.13 -14.25 1.43
CA LEU A 51 -13.59 -13.00 1.96
C LEU A 51 -13.84 -11.84 0.98
N ALA A 52 -13.59 -12.06 -0.32
CA ALA A 52 -13.79 -11.06 -1.38
C ALA A 52 -15.26 -10.61 -1.54
N SER A 53 -16.22 -11.42 -1.13
CA SER A 53 -17.64 -11.01 -1.09
C SER A 53 -17.99 -10.10 0.09
N GLN A 54 -17.08 -9.93 1.05
CA GLN A 54 -17.35 -9.23 2.33
C GLN A 54 -16.45 -8.00 2.53
N MET A 55 -15.34 -7.90 1.78
CA MET A 55 -14.44 -6.75 1.83
C MET A 55 -13.76 -6.51 0.49
N THR A 56 -13.36 -5.28 0.24
CA THR A 56 -12.51 -4.93 -0.91
C THR A 56 -11.06 -5.18 -0.56
N ALA A 57 -10.38 -6.03 -1.33
CA ALA A 57 -8.94 -6.30 -1.19
C ALA A 57 -8.39 -6.85 -2.52
N ASP A 58 -7.13 -6.49 -2.81
CA ASP A 58 -6.40 -7.13 -3.89
C ASP A 58 -5.99 -8.56 -3.49
N GLN A 59 -5.82 -9.46 -4.45
CA GLN A 59 -5.53 -10.86 -4.19
C GLN A 59 -4.24 -11.28 -4.88
N LEU A 60 -3.39 -12.02 -4.16
CA LEU A 60 -2.17 -12.62 -4.67
C LEU A 60 -2.13 -14.12 -4.32
N GLU A 61 -2.28 -14.98 -5.32
CA GLU A 61 -2.08 -16.42 -5.16
C GLU A 61 -0.60 -16.76 -5.29
N ILE A 62 -0.02 -17.34 -4.25
CA ILE A 62 1.36 -17.81 -4.30
C ILE A 62 1.39 -19.19 -4.95
N GLN A 63 2.25 -19.36 -5.94
CA GLN A 63 2.41 -20.59 -6.67
C GLN A 63 3.84 -21.13 -6.53
N PRO A 64 4.05 -22.46 -6.37
CA PRO A 64 5.37 -23.04 -6.48
C PRO A 64 5.92 -22.80 -7.89
N ALA A 65 7.22 -22.53 -8.01
CA ALA A 65 7.88 -22.35 -9.30
C ALA A 65 7.85 -23.65 -10.12
N GLU A 66 8.07 -24.79 -9.47
CA GLU A 66 7.88 -26.10 -10.08
C GLU A 66 6.41 -26.48 -10.11
N LYS A 67 5.86 -26.75 -11.30
CA LYS A 67 4.45 -27.06 -11.51
C LYS A 67 4.18 -28.56 -11.48
N GLY A 68 2.93 -28.91 -11.14
CA GLY A 68 2.48 -30.31 -11.14
C GLY A 68 2.99 -31.15 -9.99
N LEU A 69 3.56 -30.54 -8.96
CA LEU A 69 3.98 -31.23 -7.74
C LEU A 69 2.80 -31.90 -7.06
N LYS A 70 2.97 -33.17 -6.70
CA LYS A 70 1.98 -33.97 -5.97
C LYS A 70 2.50 -34.19 -4.54
N TYR A 71 2.06 -33.34 -3.62
CA TYR A 71 2.51 -33.41 -2.22
C TYR A 71 1.97 -34.63 -1.49
N GLU A 72 0.86 -35.23 -1.95
CA GLU A 72 0.27 -36.47 -1.43
C GLU A 72 0.99 -37.74 -1.90
N ALA A 73 1.80 -37.65 -2.95
CA ALA A 73 2.51 -38.79 -3.47
C ALA A 73 3.54 -39.37 -2.47
N ASN A 74 3.78 -40.67 -2.55
CA ASN A 74 4.76 -41.39 -1.71
C ASN A 74 4.55 -41.11 -0.21
N ASN A 75 3.31 -41.20 0.26
CA ASN A 75 2.94 -40.93 1.64
C ASN A 75 3.40 -39.53 2.11
N TYR A 76 3.15 -38.53 1.30
CA TYR A 76 3.47 -37.10 1.56
C TYR A 76 4.98 -36.81 1.74
N ALA A 77 5.85 -37.62 1.11
CA ALA A 77 7.30 -37.52 1.29
C ALA A 77 7.83 -36.10 0.96
N LEU A 78 7.37 -35.48 -0.14
CA LEU A 78 7.85 -34.19 -0.57
C LEU A 78 7.49 -33.08 0.45
N GLY A 79 6.24 -32.98 0.86
CA GLY A 79 5.81 -31.98 1.84
C GLY A 79 6.53 -32.12 3.17
N THR A 80 6.72 -33.37 3.64
CA THR A 80 7.48 -33.69 4.85
C THR A 80 8.95 -33.27 4.73
N GLN A 81 9.59 -33.55 3.60
CA GLN A 81 10.98 -33.15 3.33
C GLN A 81 11.15 -31.63 3.39
N LEU A 82 10.27 -30.88 2.72
CA LEU A 82 10.32 -29.41 2.68
C LEU A 82 10.19 -28.80 4.08
N LEU A 83 9.21 -29.24 4.86
CA LEU A 83 9.01 -28.73 6.20
C LEU A 83 10.15 -29.08 7.16
N ASN A 84 10.70 -30.30 7.05
CA ASN A 84 11.86 -30.70 7.85
C ASN A 84 13.12 -29.91 7.50
N ALA A 85 13.34 -29.58 6.22
CA ALA A 85 14.45 -28.74 5.80
C ALA A 85 14.34 -27.31 6.41
N ILE A 86 13.18 -26.68 6.29
CA ILE A 86 12.93 -25.36 6.88
C ILE A 86 13.09 -25.38 8.41
N LYS A 87 12.56 -26.42 9.07
CA LYS A 87 12.65 -26.56 10.52
C LYS A 87 14.09 -26.74 11.01
N ALA A 88 14.89 -27.48 10.27
CA ALA A 88 16.30 -27.72 10.62
C ALA A 88 17.16 -26.46 10.46
N ASN A 89 16.90 -25.64 9.43
CA ASN A 89 17.67 -24.45 9.09
C ASN A 89 16.76 -23.28 8.69
N PRO A 90 16.00 -22.69 9.64
CA PRO A 90 14.95 -21.73 9.34
C PRO A 90 15.45 -20.38 8.79
N ASN A 91 16.75 -20.11 8.88
CA ASN A 91 17.40 -18.89 8.37
C ASN A 91 18.15 -19.12 7.05
N ASP A 92 18.18 -20.33 6.54
CA ASP A 92 18.85 -20.67 5.28
C ASP A 92 17.84 -20.61 4.12
N ALA A 93 18.01 -19.65 3.23
CA ALA A 93 17.14 -19.47 2.06
C ALA A 93 17.08 -20.73 1.15
N SER A 94 18.13 -21.56 1.13
CA SER A 94 18.16 -22.78 0.32
C SER A 94 17.20 -23.87 0.80
N CYS A 95 16.72 -23.77 2.04
CA CYS A 95 15.74 -24.71 2.62
C CYS A 95 14.29 -24.38 2.21
N TYR A 96 14.05 -23.23 1.61
CA TYR A 96 12.73 -22.80 1.19
C TYR A 96 12.51 -23.15 -0.29
N PRO A 97 11.38 -23.82 -0.63
CA PRO A 97 11.09 -24.14 -2.03
C PRO A 97 10.89 -22.88 -2.86
N ALA A 98 11.32 -22.92 -4.13
CA ALA A 98 11.14 -21.80 -5.03
C ALA A 98 9.64 -21.53 -5.32
N ILE A 99 9.28 -20.25 -5.39
CA ILE A 99 7.94 -19.77 -5.77
C ILE A 99 8.03 -18.89 -7.03
N ASP A 100 6.90 -18.70 -7.70
CA ASP A 100 6.82 -17.73 -8.79
C ASP A 100 7.14 -16.31 -8.29
N PRO A 101 7.67 -15.43 -9.16
CA PRO A 101 7.91 -14.05 -8.79
C PRO A 101 6.65 -13.34 -8.30
N VAL A 102 6.78 -12.55 -7.24
CA VAL A 102 5.71 -11.68 -6.74
C VAL A 102 5.50 -10.54 -7.70
N THR A 103 4.28 -10.38 -8.23
CA THR A 103 3.94 -9.43 -9.29
C THR A 103 3.36 -8.11 -8.81
N VAL A 104 3.07 -8.00 -7.50
CA VAL A 104 2.50 -6.79 -6.88
C VAL A 104 3.56 -6.05 -6.06
N SER A 105 3.47 -4.73 -5.99
CA SER A 105 4.27 -3.94 -5.06
C SER A 105 3.68 -4.08 -3.65
N LEU A 106 4.39 -4.77 -2.75
CA LEU A 106 3.94 -4.93 -1.37
C LEU A 106 3.91 -3.60 -0.60
N ASP A 107 4.67 -2.60 -1.06
CA ASP A 107 4.74 -1.29 -0.40
C ASP A 107 3.41 -0.53 -0.50
N ASP A 108 2.57 -0.86 -1.48
CA ASP A 108 1.26 -0.22 -1.70
C ASP A 108 0.20 -0.60 -0.65
N TYR A 109 0.46 -1.61 0.19
CA TYR A 109 -0.53 -2.14 1.13
C TYR A 109 -0.16 -1.85 2.57
N GLN A 110 -1.18 -1.52 3.36
CA GLN A 110 -1.08 -1.32 4.81
C GLN A 110 -1.44 -2.55 5.59
N ASN A 111 -2.42 -3.29 5.06
CA ASN A 111 -2.94 -4.51 5.65
C ASN A 111 -2.64 -5.70 4.75
N VAL A 112 -2.29 -6.82 5.35
CA VAL A 112 -2.09 -8.08 4.65
C VAL A 112 -2.87 -9.17 5.38
N ILE A 113 -3.73 -9.90 4.64
CA ILE A 113 -4.42 -11.06 5.16
C ILE A 113 -3.76 -12.31 4.57
N ILE A 114 -3.16 -13.13 5.40
CA ILE A 114 -2.54 -14.39 5.00
C ILE A 114 -3.59 -15.50 5.07
N VAL A 115 -3.83 -16.21 3.95
CA VAL A 115 -4.70 -17.39 3.93
C VAL A 115 -3.87 -18.60 3.52
N THR A 116 -3.67 -19.55 4.42
CA THR A 116 -2.73 -20.67 4.24
C THR A 116 -3.28 -22.00 4.72
N PRO A 117 -2.96 -23.11 4.05
CA PRO A 117 -3.23 -24.43 4.59
C PRO A 117 -2.21 -24.80 5.68
N LEU A 118 -2.65 -25.66 6.57
CA LEU A 118 -1.79 -26.31 7.55
C LEU A 118 -1.24 -27.62 6.97
N TRP A 119 0.07 -27.80 7.05
CA TRP A 119 0.78 -29.03 6.76
C TRP A 119 1.52 -29.54 8.00
N TRP A 120 1.19 -30.74 8.50
CA TRP A 120 1.83 -31.34 9.68
C TRP A 120 2.00 -30.39 10.86
N SER A 121 0.91 -29.72 11.22
CA SER A 121 0.85 -28.72 12.31
C SER A 121 1.68 -27.45 12.06
N GLN A 122 2.24 -27.26 10.88
CA GLN A 122 3.04 -26.10 10.46
C GLN A 122 2.38 -25.38 9.29
N MET A 123 2.85 -24.18 8.99
CA MET A 123 2.46 -23.47 7.77
C MET A 123 2.98 -24.19 6.52
N ALA A 124 2.18 -24.25 5.47
CA ALA A 124 2.62 -24.81 4.19
C ALA A 124 3.95 -24.18 3.71
N ALA A 125 4.90 -25.00 3.27
CA ALA A 125 6.25 -24.55 2.90
C ALA A 125 6.24 -23.42 1.86
N ILE A 126 5.33 -23.45 0.90
CA ILE A 126 5.16 -22.42 -0.14
C ILE A 126 4.82 -21.05 0.48
N MET A 127 3.92 -21.00 1.45
CA MET A 127 3.62 -19.75 2.15
C MET A 127 4.77 -19.31 3.05
N GLN A 128 5.47 -20.25 3.71
CA GLN A 128 6.68 -19.91 4.47
C GLN A 128 7.75 -19.27 3.58
N THR A 129 7.92 -19.76 2.34
CA THR A 129 8.85 -19.13 1.36
C THR A 129 8.47 -17.68 1.07
N PHE A 130 7.20 -17.42 0.79
CA PHE A 130 6.72 -16.03 0.54
C PHE A 130 7.03 -15.12 1.72
N LEU A 131 6.71 -15.54 2.94
CA LEU A 131 6.93 -14.73 4.14
C LEU A 131 8.42 -14.51 4.40
N PHE A 132 9.25 -15.55 4.25
CA PHE A 132 10.70 -15.45 4.41
C PHE A 132 11.33 -14.44 3.45
N GLN A 133 10.98 -14.52 2.17
CA GLN A 133 11.54 -13.65 1.13
C GLN A 133 11.06 -12.19 1.23
N ASN A 134 9.89 -11.96 1.81
CA ASN A 134 9.26 -10.64 1.84
C ASN A 134 9.13 -10.05 3.26
N SER A 135 9.76 -10.64 4.27
CA SER A 135 9.68 -10.21 5.67
C SER A 135 10.02 -8.72 5.84
N ALA A 136 11.07 -8.23 5.19
CA ALA A 136 11.47 -6.84 5.25
C ALA A 136 10.43 -5.88 4.61
N LYS A 137 9.79 -6.29 3.51
CA LYS A 137 8.74 -5.50 2.85
C LYS A 137 7.40 -5.52 3.61
N LEU A 138 7.19 -6.54 4.43
CA LEU A 138 6.01 -6.67 5.28
C LEU A 138 6.19 -5.98 6.64
N ALA A 139 7.41 -5.58 7.01
CA ALA A 139 7.67 -4.87 8.25
C ALA A 139 6.82 -3.59 8.38
N GLY A 140 6.28 -3.34 9.57
CA GLY A 140 5.41 -2.19 9.87
C GLY A 140 3.98 -2.29 9.35
N LYS A 141 3.63 -3.33 8.59
CA LYS A 141 2.25 -3.56 8.13
C LYS A 141 1.42 -4.24 9.22
N THR A 142 0.10 -4.13 9.08
CA THR A 142 -0.85 -4.88 9.91
C THR A 142 -1.20 -6.19 9.21
N VAL A 143 -1.02 -7.31 9.92
CA VAL A 143 -1.20 -8.66 9.38
C VAL A 143 -2.29 -9.39 10.13
N ALA A 144 -3.23 -9.97 9.40
CA ALA A 144 -4.23 -10.91 9.90
C ALA A 144 -4.05 -12.28 9.23
N MET A 145 -4.60 -13.34 9.82
CA MET A 145 -4.40 -14.69 9.28
C MET A 145 -5.66 -15.54 9.36
N ILE A 146 -5.90 -16.29 8.27
CA ILE A 146 -6.89 -17.37 8.21
C ILE A 146 -6.16 -18.66 7.88
N VAL A 147 -6.36 -19.69 8.69
CA VAL A 147 -5.71 -20.98 8.49
C VAL A 147 -6.74 -22.04 8.18
N SER A 148 -6.52 -22.77 7.07
CA SER A 148 -7.31 -23.92 6.68
C SER A 148 -6.61 -25.22 7.12
N SER A 149 -7.30 -26.07 7.87
CA SER A 149 -6.83 -27.40 8.23
C SER A 149 -7.93 -28.44 8.08
N HIS A 150 -7.58 -29.74 8.14
CA HIS A 150 -8.60 -30.78 8.20
C HIS A 150 -9.23 -30.83 9.61
N SER A 151 -8.41 -31.01 10.62
CA SER A 151 -8.88 -31.14 12.02
C SER A 151 -7.85 -30.64 13.06
N SER A 152 -6.60 -30.44 12.67
CA SER A 152 -5.53 -30.02 13.57
C SER A 152 -5.64 -28.55 13.94
N GLY A 153 -5.36 -28.22 15.20
CA GLY A 153 -5.27 -26.85 15.68
C GLY A 153 -4.14 -26.07 15.01
N ILE A 154 -4.24 -24.76 14.98
CA ILE A 154 -3.45 -23.87 14.13
C ILE A 154 -2.25 -23.21 14.82
N SER A 155 -1.97 -23.52 16.08
CA SER A 155 -0.92 -22.84 16.88
C SER A 155 0.47 -22.90 16.24
N GLY A 156 0.84 -24.01 15.60
CA GLY A 156 2.11 -24.13 14.92
C GLY A 156 2.21 -23.24 13.67
N VAL A 157 1.10 -23.07 12.93
CA VAL A 157 1.04 -22.16 11.77
C VAL A 157 1.20 -20.71 12.22
N VAL A 158 0.55 -20.34 13.33
CA VAL A 158 0.67 -19.00 13.94
C VAL A 158 2.11 -18.74 14.39
N ALA A 159 2.75 -19.73 15.05
CA ALA A 159 4.14 -19.64 15.48
C ALA A 159 5.11 -19.47 14.29
N ASP A 160 4.89 -20.19 13.18
CA ASP A 160 5.69 -20.04 11.96
C ASP A 160 5.55 -18.62 11.39
N ALA A 161 4.32 -18.09 11.33
CA ALA A 161 4.09 -16.74 10.86
C ALA A 161 4.78 -15.68 11.73
N GLN A 162 4.66 -15.80 13.05
CA GLN A 162 5.31 -14.88 14.00
C GLN A 162 6.84 -14.93 13.91
N ARG A 163 7.40 -16.10 13.72
CA ARG A 163 8.85 -16.28 13.50
C ARG A 163 9.32 -15.61 12.22
N LEU A 164 8.56 -15.75 11.13
CA LEU A 164 8.90 -15.21 9.81
C LEU A 164 8.64 -13.71 9.69
N LEU A 165 7.71 -13.18 10.46
CA LEU A 165 7.29 -11.77 10.43
C LEU A 165 7.45 -11.10 11.81
N PRO A 166 8.67 -10.93 12.33
CA PRO A 166 8.88 -10.39 13.68
C PRO A 166 8.54 -8.90 13.81
N ASN A 167 8.47 -8.18 12.70
CA ASN A 167 8.32 -6.71 12.67
C ASN A 167 6.97 -6.25 12.09
N VAL A 168 5.93 -7.06 12.19
CA VAL A 168 4.56 -6.69 11.81
C VAL A 168 3.69 -6.41 13.04
N THR A 169 2.58 -5.73 12.84
CA THR A 169 1.52 -5.63 13.87
C THR A 169 0.46 -6.69 13.57
N TRP A 170 0.19 -7.59 14.50
CA TRP A 170 -0.88 -8.56 14.34
C TRP A 170 -2.25 -7.89 14.60
N ALA A 171 -3.18 -8.02 13.64
CA ALA A 171 -4.48 -7.37 13.70
C ALA A 171 -5.38 -7.96 14.80
N GLY A 172 -5.21 -9.22 15.10
CA GLY A 172 -5.99 -9.97 16.09
C GLY A 172 -5.70 -11.46 15.99
N ASP A 173 -6.59 -12.27 16.57
CA ASP A 173 -6.46 -13.72 16.54
C ASP A 173 -6.68 -14.29 15.14
N ALA A 174 -5.93 -15.33 14.80
CA ALA A 174 -6.08 -16.05 13.55
C ALA A 174 -7.42 -16.81 13.50
N LEU A 175 -8.11 -16.73 12.35
CA LEU A 175 -9.32 -17.51 12.11
C LEU A 175 -8.97 -18.95 11.72
N TRP A 176 -9.52 -19.91 12.43
CA TRP A 176 -9.38 -21.32 12.11
C TRP A 176 -10.62 -21.85 11.37
N ILE A 177 -10.42 -22.25 10.12
CA ILE A 177 -11.43 -22.91 9.29
C ILE A 177 -10.99 -24.35 9.03
N ASN A 178 -11.75 -25.32 9.52
CA ASN A 178 -11.46 -26.73 9.38
C ASN A 178 -12.55 -27.47 8.56
N ALA A 179 -12.36 -28.78 8.34
CA ALA A 179 -13.28 -29.58 7.53
C ALA A 179 -14.72 -29.57 8.05
N SER A 180 -14.93 -29.47 9.38
CA SER A 180 -16.27 -29.50 9.99
C SER A 180 -17.02 -28.18 9.86
N ASN A 181 -16.30 -27.04 9.74
CA ASN A 181 -16.90 -25.70 9.67
C ASN A 181 -16.68 -24.99 8.33
N HIS A 182 -16.01 -25.61 7.36
CA HIS A 182 -15.69 -25.01 6.08
C HIS A 182 -16.93 -24.58 5.27
N SER A 183 -18.06 -25.29 5.41
CA SER A 183 -19.34 -24.89 4.80
C SER A 183 -19.85 -23.53 5.32
N ASN A 184 -19.53 -23.19 6.58
CA ASN A 184 -19.96 -21.98 7.26
C ASN A 184 -18.89 -20.86 7.17
N ARG A 185 -17.88 -21.00 6.31
CA ARG A 185 -16.75 -20.06 6.21
C ARG A 185 -17.16 -18.60 6.01
N ALA A 186 -18.25 -18.35 5.26
CA ALA A 186 -18.73 -16.99 5.03
C ALA A 186 -19.19 -16.32 6.35
N SER A 187 -19.96 -17.01 7.16
CA SER A 187 -20.40 -16.50 8.47
C SER A 187 -19.24 -16.39 9.46
N LEU A 188 -18.28 -17.33 9.43
CA LEU A 188 -17.09 -17.25 10.27
C LEU A 188 -16.24 -16.03 9.94
N ILE A 189 -16.05 -15.74 8.65
CA ILE A 189 -15.31 -14.56 8.17
C ILE A 189 -16.07 -13.29 8.56
N GLN A 190 -17.38 -13.24 8.37
CA GLN A 190 -18.23 -12.11 8.74
C GLN A 190 -18.12 -11.75 10.21
N ASN A 191 -18.05 -12.75 11.09
CA ASN A 191 -17.90 -12.54 12.53
C ASN A 191 -16.47 -12.21 12.95
N TRP A 192 -15.47 -12.68 12.18
CA TRP A 192 -14.06 -12.48 12.48
C TRP A 192 -13.54 -11.11 12.01
N LEU A 193 -13.95 -10.62 10.83
CA LEU A 193 -13.46 -9.35 10.26
C LEU A 193 -13.57 -8.16 11.24
N PRO A 194 -14.71 -7.95 11.94
CA PRO A 194 -14.85 -6.84 12.88
C PRO A 194 -13.96 -6.95 14.13
N THR A 195 -13.42 -8.13 14.42
CA THR A 195 -12.51 -8.34 15.58
C THR A 195 -11.06 -8.00 15.25
N GLN A 196 -10.76 -7.68 13.99
CA GLN A 196 -9.42 -7.39 13.55
C GLN A 196 -9.16 -5.88 13.55
N ASN A 197 -8.04 -5.48 14.14
CA ASN A 197 -7.60 -4.09 14.21
C ASN A 197 -6.80 -3.73 12.95
N PHE A 198 -7.44 -3.74 11.79
CA PHE A 198 -6.82 -3.29 10.55
C PHE A 198 -6.52 -1.79 10.59
N LYS A 199 -5.41 -1.39 9.94
CA LYS A 199 -5.20 0.03 9.66
C LYS A 199 -6.32 0.54 8.77
N THR A 200 -6.81 1.72 9.09
CA THR A 200 -7.80 2.43 8.28
C THR A 200 -7.10 3.27 7.21
N SER A 201 -7.82 3.74 6.22
CA SER A 201 -7.31 4.72 5.26
C SER A 201 -6.77 5.96 5.98
N SER A 202 -7.32 6.30 7.14
CA SER A 202 -6.87 7.40 7.98
C SER A 202 -5.53 7.14 8.70
N ASP A 203 -5.03 5.90 8.77
CA ASP A 203 -3.73 5.58 9.36
C ASP A 203 -2.55 5.68 8.36
N MET A 204 -2.82 6.15 7.15
CA MET A 204 -1.78 6.34 6.13
C MET A 204 -0.93 7.57 6.42
N THR A 205 0.29 7.39 6.86
CA THR A 205 1.31 8.42 6.77
C THR A 205 2.06 8.29 5.45
N HIS A 206 1.60 8.97 4.43
CA HIS A 206 2.36 9.06 3.18
C HIS A 206 3.54 10.02 3.34
N LYS A 207 4.67 9.67 2.73
CA LYS A 207 5.77 10.60 2.52
C LYS A 207 5.55 11.32 1.20
N LEU A 208 5.58 12.64 1.27
CA LEU A 208 5.62 13.51 0.11
C LEU A 208 7.05 14.01 -0.08
N TYR A 209 7.56 13.89 -1.27
CA TYR A 209 8.85 14.42 -1.66
C TYR A 209 8.63 15.72 -2.44
N LEU A 210 9.25 16.81 -1.99
CA LEU A 210 9.18 18.11 -2.64
C LEU A 210 10.59 18.47 -3.13
N THR A 211 10.73 18.74 -4.41
CA THR A 211 12.00 19.10 -5.03
C THR A 211 11.95 20.55 -5.51
N ILE A 212 12.90 21.37 -5.04
CA ILE A 212 13.09 22.78 -5.43
C ILE A 212 14.57 22.95 -5.80
N GLY A 213 14.84 23.46 -6.99
CA GLY A 213 16.23 23.71 -7.43
C GLY A 213 17.12 22.46 -7.39
N GLY A 214 16.55 21.27 -7.61
CA GLY A 214 17.27 19.99 -7.54
C GLY A 214 17.50 19.45 -6.11
N VAL A 215 17.04 20.16 -5.07
CA VAL A 215 17.14 19.71 -3.68
C VAL A 215 15.79 19.16 -3.21
N THR A 216 15.76 17.88 -2.85
CA THR A 216 14.55 17.21 -2.37
C THR A 216 14.48 17.21 -0.84
N LYS A 217 13.32 17.57 -0.31
CA LYS A 217 12.93 17.43 1.09
C LYS A 217 11.74 16.52 1.22
N THR A 218 11.57 15.93 2.40
CA THR A 218 10.45 15.06 2.72
C THR A 218 9.44 15.76 3.62
N ALA A 219 8.19 15.42 3.44
CA ALA A 219 7.11 15.80 4.34
C ALA A 219 6.31 14.57 4.76
N THR A 220 5.88 14.54 6.00
CA THR A 220 4.90 13.56 6.48
C THR A 220 3.51 14.13 6.24
N MET A 221 2.70 13.41 5.46
CA MET A 221 1.35 13.82 5.14
C MET A 221 0.38 13.43 6.27
N VAL A 222 -0.64 14.26 6.50
CA VAL A 222 -1.77 13.88 7.37
C VAL A 222 -2.74 13.01 6.59
N SER A 223 -3.63 12.32 7.31
CA SER A 223 -4.65 11.49 6.69
C SER A 223 -5.97 12.25 6.61
N ASN A 224 -6.41 12.55 5.40
CA ASN A 224 -7.72 13.09 5.07
C ASN A 224 -8.01 12.86 3.57
N SER A 225 -9.24 13.11 3.14
CA SER A 225 -9.65 12.89 1.74
C SER A 225 -8.88 13.73 0.72
N SER A 226 -8.38 14.91 1.12
CA SER A 226 -7.53 15.76 0.27
C SER A 226 -6.18 15.10 -0.01
N THR A 227 -5.57 14.55 1.03
CA THR A 227 -4.29 13.84 0.96
C THR A 227 -4.41 12.56 0.13
N GLU A 228 -5.49 11.79 0.34
CA GLU A 228 -5.75 10.58 -0.43
C GLU A 228 -5.91 10.88 -1.93
N ALA A 229 -6.67 11.93 -2.26
CA ALA A 229 -6.86 12.36 -3.63
C ALA A 229 -5.56 12.88 -4.27
N LEU A 230 -4.74 13.63 -3.52
CA LEU A 230 -3.42 14.08 -3.98
C LEU A 230 -2.47 12.90 -4.23
N VAL A 231 -2.46 11.91 -3.33
CA VAL A 231 -1.66 10.68 -3.51
C VAL A 231 -2.11 9.91 -4.74
N ALA A 232 -3.43 9.73 -4.94
CA ALA A 232 -3.97 9.06 -6.12
C ALA A 232 -3.57 9.77 -7.43
N GLN A 233 -3.52 11.11 -7.43
CA GLN A 233 -3.05 11.89 -8.57
C GLN A 233 -1.54 11.71 -8.78
N LEU A 234 -0.73 11.71 -7.71
CA LEU A 234 0.72 11.51 -7.78
C LEU A 234 1.13 10.09 -8.20
N GLN A 235 0.25 9.09 -8.04
CA GLN A 235 0.43 7.75 -8.61
C GLN A 235 0.37 7.74 -10.15
N GLN A 236 -0.28 8.72 -10.76
CA GLN A 236 -0.33 8.88 -12.21
C GLN A 236 0.91 9.61 -12.77
N GLY A 237 1.63 10.33 -11.91
CA GLY A 237 2.83 11.08 -12.27
C GLY A 237 3.12 12.22 -11.31
N ASN A 238 4.33 12.74 -11.38
CA ASN A 238 4.73 13.89 -10.58
C ASN A 238 3.93 15.14 -10.96
N ILE A 239 3.66 16.00 -9.97
CA ILE A 239 3.05 17.31 -10.18
C ILE A 239 4.15 18.37 -10.05
N THR A 240 4.32 19.21 -11.06
CA THR A 240 5.22 20.37 -11.01
C THR A 240 4.40 21.66 -11.13
N TYR A 241 4.64 22.61 -10.24
CA TYR A 241 3.93 23.88 -10.21
C TYR A 241 4.86 25.03 -9.85
N GLU A 242 4.50 26.25 -10.25
CA GLU A 242 5.20 27.47 -9.90
C GLU A 242 4.58 28.07 -8.64
N ALA A 243 5.40 28.33 -7.62
CA ALA A 243 4.99 28.94 -6.38
C ALA A 243 5.60 30.33 -6.21
N HIS A 244 4.78 31.32 -5.91
CA HIS A 244 5.19 32.69 -5.63
C HIS A 244 5.10 33.01 -4.13
N ASP A 245 5.78 34.03 -3.70
CA ASP A 245 5.73 34.50 -2.33
C ASP A 245 4.41 35.25 -2.05
N TYR A 246 3.80 34.96 -0.89
CA TYR A 246 2.59 35.65 -0.46
C TYR A 246 2.68 36.02 1.03
N GLY A 247 2.38 37.27 1.34
CA GLY A 247 2.26 37.78 2.69
C GLY A 247 3.53 37.70 3.57
N ASN A 248 4.68 37.33 3.02
CA ASN A 248 5.92 37.03 3.72
C ASN A 248 5.80 35.89 4.75
N PHE A 249 4.91 34.90 4.50
CA PHE A 249 4.74 33.74 5.37
C PHE A 249 4.61 32.42 4.61
N GLU A 250 4.36 32.42 3.29
CA GLU A 250 4.21 31.22 2.49
C GLU A 250 4.69 31.36 1.04
N LYS A 251 5.04 30.23 0.41
CA LYS A 251 5.08 30.07 -1.05
C LYS A 251 3.84 29.33 -1.49
N VAL A 252 3.06 29.91 -2.41
CA VAL A 252 1.77 29.37 -2.88
C VAL A 252 1.73 29.27 -4.40
N GLY A 253 1.15 28.18 -4.91
CA GLY A 253 0.93 28.02 -6.34
C GLY A 253 -0.11 26.97 -6.69
N ALA A 254 -0.69 27.10 -7.89
CA ALA A 254 -1.74 26.23 -8.37
C ALA A 254 -1.19 24.88 -8.81
N LEU A 255 -1.78 23.78 -8.31
CA LEU A 255 -1.38 22.41 -8.63
C LEU A 255 -1.85 21.94 -10.03
N GLY A 256 -2.78 22.68 -10.67
CA GLY A 256 -3.40 22.26 -11.92
C GLY A 256 -4.52 21.23 -11.77
N TYR A 257 -4.86 20.86 -10.54
CA TYR A 257 -5.91 19.90 -10.16
C TYR A 257 -6.75 20.45 -9.03
N THR A 258 -7.96 19.92 -8.86
CA THR A 258 -8.83 20.25 -7.72
C THR A 258 -9.04 19.01 -6.87
N PHE A 259 -8.84 19.15 -5.57
CA PHE A 259 -8.95 18.10 -4.57
C PHE A 259 -10.06 18.44 -3.56
N PRO A 260 -10.63 17.43 -2.88
CA PRO A 260 -11.55 17.66 -1.76
C PRO A 260 -10.93 18.58 -0.70
N GLU A 261 -11.75 19.36 -0.02
CA GLU A 261 -11.30 20.21 1.09
C GLU A 261 -11.74 19.60 2.43
N ASN A 262 -10.85 19.66 3.43
CA ASN A 262 -11.11 19.28 4.81
C ASN A 262 -10.73 20.47 5.70
N ASN A 263 -11.43 21.59 5.49
CA ASN A 263 -11.11 22.87 6.11
C ASN A 263 -11.40 22.84 7.62
N GLU A 264 -10.41 23.23 8.41
CA GLU A 264 -10.50 23.44 9.84
C GLU A 264 -9.71 24.69 10.25
N GLN A 265 -10.05 25.28 11.41
CA GLN A 265 -9.29 26.42 11.93
C GLN A 265 -7.88 25.98 12.31
N ILE A 266 -6.87 26.43 11.58
CA ILE A 266 -5.46 26.10 11.76
C ILE A 266 -4.65 27.35 12.04
N ASN A 267 -3.79 27.28 13.06
CA ASN A 267 -2.64 28.17 13.22
C ASN A 267 -1.45 27.46 12.57
N THR A 268 -1.00 27.95 11.42
CA THR A 268 0.14 27.38 10.71
C THR A 268 1.45 27.67 11.43
N VAL A 269 2.40 26.80 11.23
CA VAL A 269 3.79 26.95 11.70
C VAL A 269 4.74 26.62 10.54
N PRO A 270 6.01 27.06 10.59
CA PRO A 270 6.99 26.76 9.55
C PRO A 270 7.04 25.25 9.23
N GLY A 271 6.97 24.92 7.95
CA GLY A 271 6.95 23.57 7.41
C GLY A 271 5.56 23.00 7.15
N ASP A 272 4.49 23.65 7.58
CA ASP A 272 3.15 23.20 7.24
C ASP A 272 2.90 23.27 5.73
N LEU A 273 2.28 22.22 5.19
CA LEU A 273 1.79 22.12 3.82
C LEU A 273 0.27 22.21 3.85
N ILE A 274 -0.27 23.22 3.19
CA ILE A 274 -1.69 23.56 3.21
C ILE A 274 -2.25 23.52 1.78
N LEU A 275 -3.38 22.84 1.61
CA LEU A 275 -4.21 22.99 0.42
C LEU A 275 -5.16 24.17 0.62
N TYR A 276 -5.04 25.17 -0.23
CA TYR A 276 -5.88 26.35 -0.21
C TYR A 276 -6.85 26.34 -1.39
N GLN A 277 -8.15 26.52 -1.08
CA GLN A 277 -9.23 26.51 -2.08
C GLN A 277 -9.22 25.27 -2.99
N GLY A 278 -8.86 24.11 -2.43
CA GLY A 278 -8.88 22.83 -3.11
C GLY A 278 -7.89 22.67 -4.27
N SER A 279 -7.14 23.71 -4.66
CA SER A 279 -6.31 23.67 -5.88
C SER A 279 -4.91 24.27 -5.75
N ASN A 280 -4.61 24.99 -4.67
CA ASN A 280 -3.31 25.62 -4.46
C ASN A 280 -2.57 24.94 -3.31
N LEU A 281 -1.29 24.64 -3.48
CA LEU A 281 -0.44 24.15 -2.38
C LEU A 281 0.41 25.30 -1.84
N CYS A 282 0.32 25.50 -0.52
CA CYS A 282 1.10 26.49 0.22
C CYS A 282 2.18 25.75 1.02
N ILE A 283 3.41 26.25 0.96
CA ILE A 283 4.54 25.84 1.82
C ILE A 283 4.79 26.98 2.81
N TYR A 284 4.37 26.79 4.06
CA TYR A 284 4.50 27.80 5.09
C TYR A 284 5.94 27.87 5.61
N TYR A 285 6.50 29.07 5.66
CA TYR A 285 7.79 29.35 6.29
C TYR A 285 7.67 30.33 7.47
N ASP A 286 6.44 30.83 7.71
CA ASP A 286 6.09 31.60 8.90
C ASP A 286 4.66 31.26 9.34
N THR A 287 4.08 32.03 10.28
CA THR A 287 2.78 31.73 10.88
C THR A 287 1.64 32.48 10.20
N ASN A 288 0.49 31.85 10.11
CA ASN A 288 -0.78 32.44 9.71
C ASN A 288 -1.92 31.68 10.42
N SER A 289 -3.13 32.21 10.39
CA SER A 289 -4.30 31.60 11.03
C SER A 289 -5.54 31.78 10.15
N TRP A 290 -6.09 30.68 9.70
CA TRP A 290 -7.28 30.66 8.86
C TRP A 290 -7.96 29.30 8.86
N ASN A 291 -9.05 29.18 8.12
CA ASN A 291 -9.74 27.92 7.88
C ASN A 291 -9.09 27.23 6.68
N PHE A 292 -8.23 26.23 6.96
CA PHE A 292 -7.38 25.58 5.98
C PHE A 292 -7.54 24.07 5.96
N THR A 293 -7.18 23.47 4.83
CA THR A 293 -6.98 22.02 4.72
C THR A 293 -5.50 21.68 4.85
N ARG A 294 -5.12 20.97 5.92
CA ARG A 294 -3.75 20.51 6.12
C ARG A 294 -3.45 19.31 5.21
N ILE A 295 -2.34 19.35 4.51
CA ILE A 295 -1.81 18.20 3.71
C ILE A 295 -0.71 17.47 4.48
N GLY A 296 0.14 18.20 5.20
CA GLY A 296 1.26 17.58 5.92
C GLY A 296 2.21 18.60 6.51
N LYS A 297 3.40 18.11 6.85
CA LYS A 297 4.48 18.93 7.41
C LYS A 297 5.84 18.45 6.93
N LEU A 298 6.74 19.38 6.60
CA LEU A 298 8.14 19.10 6.27
C LEU A 298 8.85 18.44 7.45
N ASP A 299 9.63 17.40 7.15
CA ASP A 299 10.35 16.62 8.15
C ASP A 299 11.69 17.28 8.50
N ASN A 300 12.00 17.35 9.81
CA ASN A 300 13.34 17.67 10.34
C ASN A 300 13.97 18.96 9.76
N MET A 301 13.18 19.99 9.50
CA MET A 301 13.66 21.27 9.01
C MET A 301 13.39 22.38 10.03
N THR A 302 14.38 23.24 10.26
CA THR A 302 14.18 24.49 11.03
C THR A 302 13.52 25.56 10.15
N GLN A 303 12.91 26.59 10.77
CA GLN A 303 12.37 27.72 10.03
C GLN A 303 13.41 28.39 9.11
N ALA A 304 14.66 28.52 9.57
CA ALA A 304 15.74 29.13 8.79
C ALA A 304 16.07 28.28 7.55
N ASP A 305 16.11 26.94 7.70
CA ASP A 305 16.35 26.03 6.59
C ASP A 305 15.22 26.12 5.56
N ILE A 306 13.95 26.17 6.04
CA ILE A 306 12.79 26.30 5.15
C ILE A 306 12.84 27.63 4.39
N LYS A 307 13.05 28.76 5.09
CA LYS A 307 13.16 30.09 4.45
C LYS A 307 14.24 30.11 3.35
N THR A 308 15.39 29.50 3.62
CA THR A 308 16.48 29.40 2.65
C THR A 308 16.09 28.53 1.45
N TRP A 309 15.50 27.34 1.70
CA TRP A 309 15.18 26.37 0.69
C TRP A 309 14.04 26.82 -0.25
N VAL A 310 13.01 27.53 0.29
CA VAL A 310 11.89 28.08 -0.50
C VAL A 310 12.20 29.45 -1.10
N ASN A 311 13.38 30.03 -0.89
CA ASN A 311 13.71 31.41 -1.30
C ASN A 311 12.67 32.41 -0.78
N ALA A 312 12.44 32.43 0.54
CA ALA A 312 11.43 33.26 1.19
C ALA A 312 11.66 34.74 0.92
N GLY A 313 10.59 35.45 0.52
CA GLY A 313 10.62 36.87 0.11
C GLY A 313 11.28 37.12 -1.24
N GLY A 314 11.72 36.09 -1.95
CA GLY A 314 12.37 36.18 -3.26
C GLY A 314 11.47 35.73 -4.42
N ASP A 315 12.10 35.50 -5.58
CA ASP A 315 11.43 35.12 -6.84
C ASP A 315 10.60 33.83 -6.73
N ASN A 316 9.81 33.61 -7.77
CA ASN A 316 9.05 32.35 -7.92
C ASN A 316 9.99 31.14 -7.96
N ILE A 317 9.49 30.04 -7.45
CA ILE A 317 10.19 28.76 -7.42
C ILE A 317 9.37 27.68 -8.13
N SER A 318 10.04 26.81 -8.86
CA SER A 318 9.40 25.60 -9.39
C SER A 318 9.49 24.48 -8.37
N VAL A 319 8.34 23.91 -8.00
CA VAL A 319 8.20 22.85 -7.01
C VAL A 319 7.69 21.58 -7.69
N THR A 320 8.42 20.48 -7.56
CA THR A 320 7.97 19.16 -8.03
C THR A 320 7.59 18.27 -6.85
N LEU A 321 6.38 17.73 -6.87
CA LEU A 321 5.83 16.78 -5.90
C LEU A 321 5.94 15.35 -6.41
N SER A 322 6.32 14.41 -5.55
CA SER A 322 6.38 12.99 -5.84
C SER A 322 6.08 12.17 -4.58
N ILE A 323 5.51 10.97 -4.73
CA ILE A 323 5.35 9.98 -3.65
C ILE A 323 6.43 8.90 -3.67
N SER A 324 7.29 8.91 -4.67
CA SER A 324 8.49 8.07 -4.73
C SER A 324 9.72 8.93 -4.50
N GLN A 325 10.67 8.42 -3.72
CA GLN A 325 11.95 9.13 -3.57
C GLN A 325 12.56 9.30 -4.97
N PRO A 326 12.86 10.53 -5.39
CA PRO A 326 13.54 10.75 -6.66
C PRO A 326 14.85 9.94 -6.65
N THR A 327 14.95 8.92 -7.49
CA THR A 327 16.21 8.21 -7.70
C THR A 327 17.13 9.21 -8.40
N GLY A 328 18.05 9.80 -7.63
CA GLY A 328 18.90 10.88 -8.10
C GLY A 328 19.81 10.47 -9.23
N ILE A 329 19.32 10.66 -10.46
CA ILE A 329 20.20 11.19 -11.48
C ILE A 329 20.02 12.71 -11.36
N SER A 330 20.81 13.34 -10.50
CA SER A 330 20.97 14.79 -10.53
C SER A 330 21.23 15.15 -11.98
N GLN A 331 20.36 16.01 -12.55
CA GLN A 331 20.70 16.63 -13.83
C GLN A 331 22.10 17.20 -13.67
N VAL A 332 23.02 16.65 -14.43
CA VAL A 332 24.36 17.24 -14.57
C VAL A 332 24.10 18.69 -14.98
N LYS A 333 24.44 19.64 -14.12
CA LYS A 333 24.41 21.07 -14.47
C LYS A 333 25.13 21.21 -15.80
N SER A 334 24.44 21.75 -16.78
CA SER A 334 24.96 21.96 -18.14
C SER A 334 26.11 22.99 -18.21
N ASP A 335 26.71 23.38 -17.10
CA ASP A 335 27.65 24.51 -17.04
C ASP A 335 29.12 24.15 -17.20
N GLU A 336 29.45 22.87 -17.43
CA GLU A 336 30.78 22.49 -17.97
C GLU A 336 30.60 21.40 -19.03
N ILE A 337 30.11 21.79 -20.22
CA ILE A 337 30.33 21.03 -21.44
C ILE A 337 31.79 21.23 -21.82
N ASN A 338 32.68 20.62 -21.09
CA ASN A 338 34.02 20.36 -21.54
C ASN A 338 33.88 19.18 -22.49
N SER A 339 34.22 19.35 -23.76
CA SER A 339 34.01 18.48 -24.92
C SER A 339 34.67 17.10 -24.79
N LYS A 340 34.51 16.43 -23.66
CA LYS A 340 35.02 15.08 -23.43
C LYS A 340 34.11 14.05 -24.11
N ALA A 341 34.72 13.23 -24.96
CA ALA A 341 34.05 12.11 -25.58
C ALA A 341 34.31 10.84 -24.77
N TYR A 342 33.31 9.99 -24.65
CA TYR A 342 33.37 8.71 -23.91
C TYR A 342 33.08 7.53 -24.85
N THR A 343 33.74 6.42 -24.61
CA THR A 343 33.42 5.15 -25.29
C THR A 343 32.06 4.64 -24.86
N LEU A 344 31.53 3.64 -25.55
CA LEU A 344 30.27 2.95 -25.10
C LEU A 344 30.38 2.27 -23.74
N GLN A 345 31.61 2.00 -23.26
CA GLN A 345 31.88 1.44 -21.94
C GLN A 345 32.03 2.53 -20.85
N GLY A 346 31.80 3.81 -21.19
CA GLY A 346 31.87 4.91 -20.25
C GLY A 346 33.30 5.40 -19.91
N THR A 347 34.32 4.91 -20.60
CA THR A 347 35.71 5.40 -20.45
C THR A 347 35.98 6.61 -21.33
N LEU A 348 36.84 7.52 -20.88
CA LEU A 348 37.22 8.69 -21.66
C LEU A 348 37.86 8.24 -22.98
N ALA A 349 37.34 8.73 -24.11
CA ALA A 349 37.91 8.40 -25.44
C ALA A 349 39.20 9.17 -25.65
N GLN A 350 40.25 8.47 -26.16
CA GLN A 350 41.52 9.09 -26.46
C GLN A 350 41.45 9.93 -27.77
N ALA A 351 42.29 10.92 -27.88
CA ALA A 351 42.38 11.72 -29.09
C ALA A 351 42.72 10.83 -30.30
N GLY A 352 41.87 10.88 -31.36
CA GLY A 352 42.04 10.05 -32.56
C GLY A 352 41.50 8.62 -32.48
N GLN A 353 40.86 8.22 -31.35
CA GLN A 353 40.23 6.89 -31.22
C GLN A 353 39.09 6.74 -32.23
N LYS A 354 39.19 5.69 -33.08
CA LYS A 354 38.15 5.33 -34.06
C LYS A 354 37.05 4.50 -33.37
N GLY A 355 35.82 4.67 -33.84
CA GLY A 355 34.67 3.94 -33.38
C GLY A 355 33.52 4.85 -32.91
N ILE A 356 32.58 4.27 -32.14
CA ILE A 356 31.43 5.01 -31.62
C ILE A 356 31.80 5.62 -30.27
N VAL A 357 31.64 6.95 -30.17
CA VAL A 357 31.81 7.70 -28.92
C VAL A 357 30.55 8.51 -28.61
N ILE A 358 30.33 8.79 -27.33
CA ILE A 358 29.30 9.70 -26.85
C ILE A 358 29.99 11.02 -26.50
N GLN A 359 29.61 12.08 -27.15
CA GLN A 359 30.08 13.43 -26.86
C GLN A 359 28.88 14.37 -26.81
N ASP A 360 28.77 15.16 -25.76
CA ASP A 360 27.64 16.08 -25.51
C ASP A 360 26.27 15.37 -25.61
N GLY A 361 26.18 14.13 -25.05
CA GLY A 361 24.98 13.30 -25.10
C GLY A 361 24.61 12.75 -26.48
N LYS A 362 25.43 13.00 -27.52
CA LYS A 362 25.19 12.53 -28.88
C LYS A 362 26.15 11.41 -29.25
N LYS A 363 25.63 10.43 -30.00
CA LYS A 363 26.43 9.36 -30.59
C LYS A 363 27.18 9.89 -31.82
N ILE A 364 28.50 9.82 -31.81
CA ILE A 364 29.37 10.23 -32.87
C ILE A 364 30.19 9.02 -33.33
N VAL A 365 30.31 8.83 -34.65
CA VAL A 365 31.21 7.84 -35.26
C VAL A 365 32.47 8.58 -35.67
N ARG A 366 33.62 8.15 -35.16
CA ARG A 366 34.97 8.71 -35.49
C ARG A 366 35.79 7.72 -36.27
#